data_2093f22150f1f994abcb5d5448cc4119
#
_entry.id   2093f22150f1f994abcb5d5448cc4119
#
_cell.length_a   1.000
_cell.length_b   1.000
_cell.length_c   1.000
_cell.angle_alpha   90.00
_cell.angle_beta   90.00
_cell.angle_gamma   90.00
#
_symmetry.space_group_name_H-M   'P 1'
#
loop_
_entity.id
_entity.type
_entity.pdbx_description
1 polymer ?
#
loop_
_entity_poly.entity_id
_entity_poly.type
_entity_poly.pdbx_seq_one_letter_code
_entity_poly.pdbx_strand_id
1 'polypeptide(L)'
;MAVKVAINGFGRIGRLVFRAMVEQGLIGKDVQVVAVGDIVPADNLAYLVKYDSTQGRFQGEVGSKKSSPDKAEDDVLTVNGMDILVVSAKDPSGLPWKQLGVDIVIESTGLFTEAEKAKGHITAGAKKVIISAPAKNEDITVVMGVNHDKYDPAKHHIISNASCTTNCLAPLVHVLLKEGFGIEEGLMTTIHSYTATQKTVDGPSKKDWKGGRSAAINIIPSSTGAAKAVGLVCPEVKGKLTGMSFRVPTPTVSCVDLTVRTVKPTSYQEISAAMKRAGETYLKDILEFTKDEVVSTDFIHSKASSIYDEGSGIELNNRFFKLISWYDNEWGYSNRVGDLLKYMISKGL
;
A
#
# COMPACT_ATOMS: atom_id res chain seq x y z
N MET A 1 9.86 23.97 -8.33
CA MET A 1 10.79 23.40 -7.31
C MET A 1 10.29 22.02 -6.99
N ALA A 2 11.20 21.04 -6.79
CA ALA A 2 10.81 19.70 -6.36
C ALA A 2 10.13 19.75 -4.98
N VAL A 3 9.11 18.93 -4.79
CA VAL A 3 8.39 18.79 -3.52
C VAL A 3 9.27 18.05 -2.52
N LYS A 4 9.44 18.61 -1.33
CA LYS A 4 10.22 17.97 -0.27
C LYS A 4 9.38 16.97 0.51
N VAL A 5 9.84 15.73 0.52
CA VAL A 5 9.13 14.59 1.14
C VAL A 5 9.97 14.01 2.28
N ALA A 6 9.30 13.63 3.36
CA ALA A 6 9.87 12.78 4.40
C ALA A 6 9.09 11.47 4.48
N ILE A 7 9.77 10.37 4.82
CA ILE A 7 9.15 9.07 5.06
C ILE A 7 9.33 8.74 6.55
N ASN A 8 8.27 8.81 7.32
CA ASN A 8 8.30 8.44 8.74
C ASN A 8 7.96 6.96 8.92
N GLY A 9 8.88 6.19 9.47
CA GLY A 9 8.85 4.73 9.48
C GLY A 9 9.53 4.15 8.25
N PHE A 10 10.85 3.97 8.33
CA PHE A 10 11.65 3.40 7.24
C PHE A 10 11.78 1.87 7.37
N GLY A 11 10.68 1.26 7.83
CA GLY A 11 10.47 -0.19 7.89
C GLY A 11 10.25 -0.79 6.49
N ARG A 12 9.56 -1.92 6.43
CA ARG A 12 9.33 -2.66 5.18
C ARG A 12 8.72 -1.77 4.09
N ILE A 13 7.53 -1.19 4.37
CA ILE A 13 6.79 -0.38 3.39
C ILE A 13 7.52 0.94 3.09
N GLY A 14 8.00 1.66 4.11
CA GLY A 14 8.72 2.93 3.87
C GLY A 14 9.91 2.79 2.93
N ARG A 15 10.73 1.71 3.10
CA ARG A 15 11.84 1.42 2.18
C ARG A 15 11.37 1.06 0.77
N LEU A 16 10.30 0.29 0.63
CA LEU A 16 9.78 -0.08 -0.69
C LEU A 16 9.11 1.09 -1.39
N VAL A 17 8.44 1.98 -0.67
CA VAL A 17 7.93 3.25 -1.23
C VAL A 17 9.09 4.09 -1.75
N PHE A 18 10.18 4.21 -0.98
CA PHE A 18 11.39 4.91 -1.44
C PHE A 18 11.96 4.28 -2.72
N ARG A 19 12.13 2.95 -2.75
CA ARG A 19 12.62 2.23 -3.93
C ARG A 19 11.69 2.39 -5.13
N ALA A 20 10.37 2.30 -4.92
CA ALA A 20 9.37 2.49 -5.98
C ALA A 20 9.45 3.91 -6.58
N MET A 21 9.60 4.95 -5.74
CA MET A 21 9.78 6.32 -6.22
C MET A 21 11.08 6.51 -7.02
N VAL A 22 12.17 5.79 -6.65
CA VAL A 22 13.41 5.78 -7.46
C VAL A 22 13.16 5.15 -8.82
N GLU A 23 12.54 3.97 -8.86
CA GLU A 23 12.25 3.25 -10.11
C GLU A 23 11.23 3.96 -11.01
N GLN A 24 10.29 4.69 -10.42
CA GLN A 24 9.35 5.54 -11.16
C GLN A 24 10.01 6.82 -11.70
N GLY A 25 11.26 7.11 -11.34
CA GLY A 25 11.96 8.33 -11.73
C GLY A 25 11.37 9.60 -11.13
N LEU A 26 10.71 9.50 -9.98
CA LEU A 26 10.13 10.67 -9.26
C LEU A 26 11.20 11.42 -8.48
N ILE A 27 12.14 10.69 -7.87
CA ILE A 27 13.20 11.29 -7.04
C ILE A 27 14.22 11.98 -7.93
N GLY A 28 14.60 13.20 -7.54
CA GLY A 28 15.55 14.04 -8.27
C GLY A 28 14.91 14.91 -9.36
N LYS A 29 13.64 14.66 -9.69
CA LYS A 29 12.87 15.45 -10.67
C LYS A 29 11.72 16.21 -9.98
N ASP A 30 10.69 15.49 -9.59
CA ASP A 30 9.48 16.05 -9.00
C ASP A 30 9.51 16.03 -7.46
N VAL A 31 10.29 15.13 -6.90
CA VAL A 31 10.38 14.83 -5.46
C VAL A 31 11.82 14.87 -4.98
N GLN A 32 12.04 15.50 -3.83
CA GLN A 32 13.26 15.39 -3.05
C GLN A 32 12.93 14.73 -1.71
N VAL A 33 13.44 13.52 -1.47
CA VAL A 33 13.37 12.90 -0.13
C VAL A 33 14.46 13.51 0.73
N VAL A 34 14.08 14.30 1.74
CA VAL A 34 15.02 15.05 2.59
C VAL A 34 15.30 14.35 3.91
N ALA A 35 14.38 13.50 4.39
CA ALA A 35 14.57 12.76 5.61
C ALA A 35 13.79 11.44 5.63
N VAL A 36 14.27 10.50 6.42
CA VAL A 36 13.56 9.27 6.82
C VAL A 36 13.52 9.17 8.34
N GLY A 37 12.38 8.73 8.88
CA GLY A 37 12.20 8.52 10.32
C GLY A 37 12.40 7.06 10.69
N ASP A 38 13.36 6.76 11.56
CA ASP A 38 13.55 5.43 12.15
C ASP A 38 14.30 5.53 13.49
N ILE A 39 14.36 4.42 14.22
CA ILE A 39 15.04 4.33 15.53
C ILE A 39 16.45 3.73 15.44
N VAL A 40 16.86 3.29 14.25
CA VAL A 40 18.18 2.70 14.00
C VAL A 40 19.05 3.67 13.17
N PRO A 41 20.39 3.57 13.25
CA PRO A 41 21.30 4.45 12.51
C PRO A 41 21.27 4.20 10.99
N ALA A 42 21.84 5.15 10.25
CA ALA A 42 21.75 5.19 8.78
C ALA A 42 22.47 4.02 8.08
N ASP A 43 23.53 3.47 8.66
CA ASP A 43 24.26 2.31 8.11
C ASP A 43 23.37 1.05 8.08
N ASN A 44 22.60 0.82 9.14
CA ASN A 44 21.64 -0.27 9.17
C ASN A 44 20.53 -0.09 8.13
N LEU A 45 20.02 1.12 7.99
CA LEU A 45 19.00 1.44 6.97
C LEU A 45 19.58 1.29 5.57
N ALA A 46 20.81 1.73 5.33
CA ALA A 46 21.52 1.56 4.05
C ALA A 46 21.64 0.08 3.67
N TYR A 47 22.02 -0.77 4.63
CA TYR A 47 22.06 -2.21 4.42
C TYR A 47 20.70 -2.77 3.97
N LEU A 48 19.61 -2.37 4.65
CA LEU A 48 18.26 -2.85 4.36
C LEU A 48 17.63 -2.22 3.09
N VAL A 49 18.10 -1.07 2.63
CA VAL A 49 17.75 -0.55 1.29
C VAL A 49 18.46 -1.34 0.20
N LYS A 50 19.74 -1.67 0.44
CA LYS A 50 20.59 -2.35 -0.55
C LYS A 50 20.16 -3.80 -0.79
N TYR A 51 19.79 -4.53 0.27
CA TYR A 51 19.48 -5.95 0.22
C TYR A 51 18.06 -6.21 0.70
N ASP A 52 17.28 -6.88 -0.11
CA ASP A 52 15.91 -7.25 0.19
C ASP A 52 15.66 -8.70 -0.23
N SER A 53 15.19 -9.53 0.70
CA SER A 53 15.02 -10.97 0.48
C SER A 53 13.90 -11.31 -0.51
N THR A 54 12.90 -10.44 -0.65
CA THR A 54 11.74 -10.67 -1.53
C THR A 54 11.81 -9.83 -2.80
N GLN A 55 12.27 -8.57 -2.69
CA GLN A 55 12.30 -7.61 -3.79
C GLN A 55 13.69 -7.50 -4.45
N GLY A 56 14.64 -8.32 -4.01
CA GLY A 56 15.97 -8.36 -4.60
C GLY A 56 16.86 -7.15 -4.26
N ARG A 57 18.04 -7.12 -4.84
CA ARG A 57 19.04 -6.09 -4.60
C ARG A 57 18.64 -4.78 -5.26
N PHE A 58 18.79 -3.67 -4.52
CA PHE A 58 18.59 -2.32 -5.07
C PHE A 58 19.57 -2.03 -6.21
N GLN A 59 19.05 -1.46 -7.29
CA GLN A 59 19.84 -1.07 -8.45
C GLN A 59 20.30 0.38 -8.28
N GLY A 60 21.48 0.57 -7.70
CA GLY A 60 22.05 1.87 -7.44
C GLY A 60 23.09 1.84 -6.32
N GLU A 61 23.63 3.01 -6.03
CA GLU A 61 24.61 3.21 -4.96
C GLU A 61 23.89 3.51 -3.64
N VAL A 62 24.25 2.79 -2.58
CA VAL A 62 23.68 2.99 -1.24
C VAL A 62 24.82 2.95 -0.23
N GLY A 63 24.84 3.94 0.66
CA GLY A 63 25.79 4.06 1.75
C GLY A 63 25.25 4.90 2.89
N SER A 64 26.10 5.23 3.83
CA SER A 64 25.81 6.10 4.95
C SER A 64 27.01 6.93 5.34
N LYS A 65 26.77 7.99 6.07
CA LYS A 65 27.81 8.85 6.66
C LYS A 65 27.30 9.60 7.87
N LYS A 66 28.19 10.19 8.61
CA LYS A 66 27.89 11.16 9.68
C LYS A 66 27.65 12.54 9.09
N SER A 67 26.65 13.26 9.57
CA SER A 67 26.41 14.66 9.20
C SER A 67 27.50 15.60 9.75
N SER A 68 28.14 15.23 10.88
CA SER A 68 29.26 15.94 11.47
C SER A 68 30.18 14.96 12.20
N PRO A 69 31.51 15.28 12.40
CA PRO A 69 32.48 14.38 13.04
C PRO A 69 32.15 14.00 14.49
N ASP A 70 31.38 14.81 15.19
CA ASP A 70 30.98 14.63 16.59
C ASP A 70 29.77 13.68 16.77
N LYS A 71 29.14 13.25 15.70
CA LYS A 71 28.11 12.24 15.78
C LYS A 71 28.66 10.88 16.23
N ALA A 72 27.95 10.20 17.11
CA ALA A 72 28.31 8.85 17.57
C ALA A 72 28.17 7.83 16.43
N GLU A 73 27.05 7.92 15.68
CA GLU A 73 26.65 6.98 14.62
C GLU A 73 26.37 7.73 13.32
N ASP A 74 26.26 6.99 12.20
CA ASP A 74 25.83 7.54 10.93
C ASP A 74 24.37 7.97 11.01
N ASP A 75 24.11 9.23 10.66
CA ASP A 75 22.76 9.83 10.68
C ASP A 75 22.33 10.36 9.31
N VAL A 76 23.10 10.08 8.27
CA VAL A 76 22.78 10.40 6.87
C VAL A 76 22.84 9.14 6.03
N LEU A 77 21.71 8.75 5.46
CA LEU A 77 21.61 7.74 4.42
C LEU A 77 21.98 8.37 3.07
N THR A 78 22.85 7.72 2.30
CA THR A 78 23.22 8.19 0.97
C THR A 78 22.70 7.23 -0.09
N VAL A 79 21.96 7.74 -1.08
CA VAL A 79 21.45 6.92 -2.18
C VAL A 79 21.61 7.68 -3.50
N ASN A 80 22.33 7.09 -4.45
CA ASN A 80 22.59 7.69 -5.77
C ASN A 80 23.11 9.15 -5.67
N GLY A 81 24.00 9.42 -4.73
CA GLY A 81 24.54 10.75 -4.49
C GLY A 81 23.64 11.72 -3.69
N MET A 82 22.45 11.29 -3.30
CA MET A 82 21.55 12.10 -2.44
C MET A 82 21.82 11.84 -0.98
N ASP A 83 21.84 12.91 -0.17
CA ASP A 83 21.91 12.85 1.28
C ASP A 83 20.49 12.92 1.87
N ILE A 84 20.15 11.96 2.70
CA ILE A 84 18.84 11.82 3.34
C ILE A 84 19.07 11.72 4.86
N LEU A 85 18.57 12.69 5.61
CA LEU A 85 18.76 12.72 7.06
C LEU A 85 17.92 11.63 7.74
N VAL A 86 18.52 10.90 8.67
CA VAL A 86 17.80 9.95 9.55
C VAL A 86 17.41 10.70 10.82
N VAL A 87 16.12 10.72 11.12
CA VAL A 87 15.55 11.43 12.27
C VAL A 87 14.70 10.49 13.13
N SER A 88 14.56 10.81 14.41
CA SER A 88 13.74 10.02 15.33
C SER A 88 13.03 10.92 16.34
N ALA A 89 11.75 10.66 16.58
CA ALA A 89 10.99 11.23 17.67
C ALA A 89 9.90 10.26 18.13
N LYS A 90 9.55 10.29 19.43
CA LYS A 90 8.46 9.47 19.99
C LYS A 90 7.09 9.95 19.50
N ASP A 91 6.96 11.24 19.24
CA ASP A 91 5.76 11.88 18.75
C ASP A 91 6.08 12.65 17.46
N PRO A 92 5.25 12.54 16.42
CA PRO A 92 5.50 13.21 15.14
C PRO A 92 5.66 14.73 15.24
N SER A 93 5.06 15.38 16.24
CA SER A 93 5.17 16.82 16.44
C SER A 93 6.58 17.29 16.81
N GLY A 94 7.43 16.39 17.31
CA GLY A 94 8.84 16.65 17.62
C GLY A 94 9.79 16.48 16.44
N LEU A 95 9.32 16.09 15.27
CA LEU A 95 10.16 15.88 14.09
C LEU A 95 10.51 17.21 13.40
N PRO A 96 11.68 17.33 12.75
CA PRO A 96 12.21 18.63 12.28
C PRO A 96 11.64 19.05 10.91
N TRP A 97 10.36 18.78 10.62
CA TRP A 97 9.78 19.01 9.29
C TRP A 97 9.84 20.47 8.84
N LYS A 98 9.56 21.40 9.75
CA LYS A 98 9.64 22.84 9.45
C LYS A 98 11.07 23.26 9.09
N GLN A 99 12.07 22.77 9.81
CA GLN A 99 13.49 23.12 9.58
C GLN A 99 13.98 22.57 8.24
N LEU A 100 13.53 21.36 7.86
CA LEU A 100 13.88 20.70 6.60
C LEU A 100 13.03 21.19 5.43
N GLY A 101 11.96 21.95 5.71
CA GLY A 101 11.02 22.44 4.71
C GLY A 101 10.21 21.33 4.06
N VAL A 102 9.82 20.30 4.82
CA VAL A 102 9.04 19.17 4.35
C VAL A 102 7.65 19.61 3.94
N ASP A 103 7.25 19.31 2.71
CA ASP A 103 5.90 19.56 2.20
C ASP A 103 4.96 18.40 2.52
N ILE A 104 5.38 17.17 2.23
CA ILE A 104 4.56 15.96 2.43
C ILE A 104 5.31 14.93 3.28
N VAL A 105 4.61 14.36 4.25
CA VAL A 105 5.09 13.19 5.00
C VAL A 105 4.37 11.94 4.53
N ILE A 106 5.12 10.87 4.24
CA ILE A 106 4.59 9.52 4.09
C ILE A 106 4.73 8.83 5.44
N GLU A 107 3.61 8.62 6.13
CA GLU A 107 3.54 7.97 7.42
C GLU A 107 3.45 6.45 7.24
N SER A 108 4.54 5.74 7.53
CA SER A 108 4.70 4.30 7.32
C SER A 108 5.09 3.51 8.57
N THR A 109 4.97 4.11 9.77
CA THR A 109 5.27 3.40 11.03
C THR A 109 4.20 2.39 11.42
N GLY A 110 2.96 2.58 10.94
CA GLY A 110 1.77 1.85 11.39
C GLY A 110 1.28 2.24 12.79
N LEU A 111 1.90 3.22 13.45
CA LEU A 111 1.56 3.68 14.79
C LEU A 111 0.59 4.88 14.78
N PHE A 112 0.72 5.75 13.78
CA PHE A 112 -0.03 7.01 13.68
C PHE A 112 -1.08 6.94 12.56
N THR A 113 -1.97 5.93 12.66
CA THR A 113 -3.05 5.67 11.68
C THR A 113 -4.36 6.40 12.00
N GLU A 114 -4.48 7.04 13.16
CA GLU A 114 -5.58 7.95 13.49
C GLU A 114 -5.20 9.38 13.07
N ALA A 115 -6.11 10.09 12.41
CA ALA A 115 -5.85 11.44 11.91
C ALA A 115 -5.33 12.39 12.99
N GLU A 116 -5.88 12.35 14.20
CA GLU A 116 -5.44 13.18 15.32
C GLU A 116 -3.97 12.92 15.71
N LYS A 117 -3.50 11.69 15.59
CA LYS A 117 -2.10 11.34 15.84
C LYS A 117 -1.21 11.76 14.66
N ALA A 118 -1.66 11.49 13.43
CA ALA A 118 -0.95 11.89 12.22
C ALA A 118 -0.82 13.42 12.07
N LYS A 119 -1.75 14.18 12.66
CA LYS A 119 -1.74 15.64 12.72
C LYS A 119 -0.48 16.21 13.39
N GLY A 120 0.21 15.40 14.22
CA GLY A 120 1.53 15.75 14.75
C GLY A 120 2.53 16.13 13.65
N HIS A 121 2.48 15.51 12.47
CA HIS A 121 3.31 15.89 11.33
C HIS A 121 2.99 17.28 10.78
N ILE A 122 1.70 17.65 10.76
CA ILE A 122 1.27 19.01 10.36
C ILE A 122 1.77 20.02 11.38
N THR A 123 1.64 19.72 12.68
CA THR A 123 2.16 20.56 13.77
C THR A 123 3.67 20.74 13.67
N ALA A 124 4.40 19.70 13.25
CA ALA A 124 5.85 19.76 13.02
C ALA A 124 6.24 20.57 11.77
N GLY A 125 5.28 20.97 10.93
CA GLY A 125 5.50 21.86 9.80
C GLY A 125 5.27 21.25 8.40
N ALA A 126 4.86 19.99 8.28
CA ALA A 126 4.45 19.43 7.01
C ALA A 126 3.09 20.01 6.57
N LYS A 127 2.85 20.06 5.25
CA LYS A 127 1.58 20.57 4.69
C LYS A 127 0.56 19.43 4.53
N LYS A 128 1.01 18.24 4.21
CA LYS A 128 0.17 17.05 3.94
C LYS A 128 0.79 15.80 4.55
N VAL A 129 -0.07 14.81 4.83
CA VAL A 129 0.34 13.48 5.30
C VAL A 129 -0.35 12.41 4.46
N ILE A 130 0.42 11.47 3.92
CA ILE A 130 -0.08 10.24 3.31
C ILE A 130 0.15 9.11 4.32
N ILE A 131 -0.92 8.53 4.84
CA ILE A 131 -0.84 7.35 5.71
C ILE A 131 -0.81 6.09 4.83
N SER A 132 0.26 5.30 4.90
CA SER A 132 0.43 4.07 4.14
C SER A 132 -0.25 2.87 4.81
N ALA A 133 -1.45 3.07 5.32
CA ALA A 133 -2.29 2.08 5.98
C ALA A 133 -3.75 2.55 5.98
N PRO A 134 -4.74 1.65 6.26
CA PRO A 134 -6.08 2.07 6.61
C PRO A 134 -6.05 3.03 7.79
N ALA A 135 -6.72 4.17 7.67
CA ALA A 135 -6.72 5.19 8.70
C ALA A 135 -8.08 5.28 9.42
N LYS A 136 -8.15 6.17 10.42
CA LYS A 136 -9.39 6.54 11.10
C LYS A 136 -9.48 8.06 11.17
N ASN A 137 -10.67 8.58 10.85
CA ASN A 137 -10.98 10.01 10.87
C ASN A 137 -10.06 10.84 9.95
N GLU A 138 -9.47 10.21 8.94
CA GLU A 138 -8.74 10.87 7.87
C GLU A 138 -9.67 11.72 7.01
N ASP A 139 -9.12 12.72 6.31
CA ASP A 139 -9.92 13.59 5.46
C ASP A 139 -10.46 12.83 4.24
N ILE A 140 -9.68 11.90 3.71
CA ILE A 140 -10.08 11.02 2.61
C ILE A 140 -9.24 9.75 2.59
N THR A 141 -9.89 8.62 2.27
CA THR A 141 -9.23 7.39 1.83
C THR A 141 -9.25 7.33 0.31
N VAL A 142 -8.09 7.17 -0.31
CA VAL A 142 -7.91 7.14 -1.76
C VAL A 142 -7.41 5.78 -2.23
N VAL A 143 -8.02 5.27 -3.30
CA VAL A 143 -7.51 4.16 -4.12
C VAL A 143 -7.33 4.69 -5.54
N MET A 144 -6.09 4.65 -6.02
CA MET A 144 -5.75 5.11 -7.37
C MET A 144 -6.52 4.34 -8.43
N GLY A 145 -7.03 5.03 -9.44
CA GLY A 145 -7.91 4.47 -10.49
C GLY A 145 -9.38 4.36 -10.08
N VAL A 146 -9.73 4.42 -8.79
CA VAL A 146 -11.12 4.25 -8.30
C VAL A 146 -11.77 5.56 -7.89
N ASN A 147 -11.15 6.30 -6.95
CA ASN A 147 -11.72 7.55 -6.42
C ASN A 147 -10.69 8.67 -6.22
N HIS A 148 -9.52 8.56 -6.82
CA HIS A 148 -8.45 9.56 -6.69
C HIS A 148 -8.86 10.94 -7.19
N ASP A 149 -9.81 11.00 -8.12
CA ASP A 149 -10.41 12.22 -8.65
C ASP A 149 -11.17 13.04 -7.60
N LYS A 150 -11.55 12.42 -6.47
CA LYS A 150 -12.21 13.08 -5.33
C LYS A 150 -11.23 13.83 -4.41
N TYR A 151 -9.92 13.69 -4.64
CA TYR A 151 -8.94 14.44 -3.86
C TYR A 151 -9.05 15.95 -4.16
N ASP A 152 -9.21 16.73 -3.10
CA ASP A 152 -9.24 18.20 -3.12
C ASP A 152 -8.08 18.74 -2.26
N PRO A 153 -7.06 19.37 -2.86
CA PRO A 153 -5.88 19.85 -2.12
C PRO A 153 -6.22 20.91 -1.08
N ALA A 154 -7.31 21.66 -1.24
CA ALA A 154 -7.72 22.68 -0.28
C ALA A 154 -8.36 22.09 0.99
N LYS A 155 -8.93 20.89 0.92
CA LYS A 155 -9.69 20.26 2.02
C LYS A 155 -8.97 19.07 2.65
N HIS A 156 -8.20 18.32 1.88
CA HIS A 156 -7.64 17.06 2.33
C HIS A 156 -6.16 17.24 2.69
N HIS A 157 -5.85 17.10 3.97
CA HIS A 157 -4.50 17.25 4.51
C HIS A 157 -3.93 15.94 5.06
N ILE A 158 -4.80 15.04 5.55
CA ILE A 158 -4.43 13.71 6.05
C ILE A 158 -5.14 12.67 5.18
N ILE A 159 -4.40 12.01 4.32
CA ILE A 159 -4.90 11.12 3.29
C ILE A 159 -4.48 9.68 3.58
N SER A 160 -5.39 8.73 3.54
CA SER A 160 -5.07 7.31 3.60
C SER A 160 -4.96 6.71 2.20
N ASN A 161 -3.91 5.95 1.94
CA ASN A 161 -3.78 5.12 0.73
C ASN A 161 -4.46 3.76 0.89
N ALA A 162 -5.39 3.60 1.85
CA ALA A 162 -6.05 2.34 2.20
C ALA A 162 -5.06 1.20 2.52
N SER A 163 -5.50 -0.06 2.44
CA SER A 163 -4.64 -1.25 2.56
C SER A 163 -4.25 -1.82 1.20
N CYS A 164 -3.24 -2.67 1.15
CA CYS A 164 -2.88 -3.43 -0.05
C CYS A 164 -4.05 -4.28 -0.56
N THR A 165 -4.77 -4.94 0.33
CA THR A 165 -5.95 -5.75 -0.01
C THR A 165 -7.09 -4.87 -0.55
N THR A 166 -7.33 -3.68 0.04
CA THR A 166 -8.32 -2.73 -0.49
C THR A 166 -7.92 -2.23 -1.89
N ASN A 167 -6.63 -1.97 -2.13
CA ASN A 167 -6.13 -1.58 -3.44
C ASN A 167 -6.29 -2.70 -4.50
N CYS A 168 -6.24 -3.97 -4.11
CA CYS A 168 -6.54 -5.09 -5.00
C CYS A 168 -8.04 -5.27 -5.25
N LEU A 169 -8.86 -5.22 -4.20
CA LEU A 169 -10.30 -5.50 -4.28
C LEU A 169 -11.10 -4.36 -4.94
N ALA A 170 -10.75 -3.11 -4.64
CA ALA A 170 -11.53 -1.96 -5.11
C ALA A 170 -11.58 -1.82 -6.64
N PRO A 171 -10.52 -2.08 -7.42
CA PRO A 171 -10.60 -2.13 -8.87
C PRO A 171 -11.61 -3.16 -9.40
N LEU A 172 -11.67 -4.38 -8.84
CA LEU A 172 -12.65 -5.39 -9.23
C LEU A 172 -14.08 -4.91 -8.98
N VAL A 173 -14.32 -4.37 -7.79
CA VAL A 173 -15.62 -3.81 -7.39
C VAL A 173 -15.99 -2.63 -8.30
N HIS A 174 -15.04 -1.75 -8.59
CA HIS A 174 -15.26 -0.61 -9.47
C HIS A 174 -15.67 -1.03 -10.88
N VAL A 175 -15.02 -2.06 -11.45
CA VAL A 175 -15.42 -2.62 -12.76
C VAL A 175 -16.84 -3.18 -12.70
N LEU A 176 -17.16 -4.02 -11.70
CA LEU A 176 -18.50 -4.59 -11.57
C LEU A 176 -19.61 -3.51 -11.48
N LEU A 177 -19.34 -2.40 -10.83
CA LEU A 177 -20.27 -1.28 -10.73
C LEU A 177 -20.33 -0.48 -12.03
N LYS A 178 -19.18 -0.09 -12.57
CA LYS A 178 -19.08 0.81 -13.75
C LYS A 178 -19.59 0.17 -15.03
N GLU A 179 -19.33 -1.14 -15.20
CA GLU A 179 -19.82 -1.91 -16.36
C GLU A 179 -21.30 -2.35 -16.19
N GLY A 180 -21.92 -1.97 -15.06
CA GLY A 180 -23.36 -2.09 -14.87
C GLY A 180 -23.86 -3.45 -14.40
N PHE A 181 -22.96 -4.38 -14.00
CA PHE A 181 -23.35 -5.67 -13.37
C PHE A 181 -24.02 -5.44 -12.00
N GLY A 182 -23.52 -4.48 -11.25
CA GLY A 182 -23.94 -4.18 -9.90
C GLY A 182 -23.53 -5.25 -8.89
N ILE A 183 -23.56 -4.94 -7.62
CA ILE A 183 -23.27 -5.89 -6.52
C ILE A 183 -24.46 -5.88 -5.55
N GLU A 184 -25.06 -7.06 -5.35
CA GLU A 184 -26.09 -7.31 -4.35
C GLU A 184 -25.41 -7.58 -3.00
N GLU A 185 -24.51 -8.55 -2.94
CA GLU A 185 -23.76 -8.95 -1.76
C GLU A 185 -22.45 -9.68 -2.15
N GLY A 186 -21.51 -9.76 -1.22
CA GLY A 186 -20.31 -10.54 -1.45
C GLY A 186 -19.48 -10.77 -0.20
N LEU A 187 -18.71 -11.87 -0.24
CA LEU A 187 -17.72 -12.24 0.78
C LEU A 187 -16.34 -12.26 0.14
N MET A 188 -15.38 -11.59 0.78
CA MET A 188 -14.00 -11.60 0.34
C MET A 188 -13.14 -12.40 1.34
N THR A 189 -12.34 -13.30 0.81
CA THR A 189 -11.23 -13.91 1.55
C THR A 189 -9.93 -13.46 0.91
N THR A 190 -9.00 -12.93 1.69
CA THR A 190 -7.63 -12.76 1.19
C THR A 190 -6.74 -13.85 1.75
N ILE A 191 -6.13 -14.62 0.84
CA ILE A 191 -5.03 -15.54 1.12
C ILE A 191 -3.76 -14.66 1.09
N HIS A 192 -3.28 -14.32 2.28
CA HIS A 192 -2.32 -13.22 2.43
C HIS A 192 -0.98 -13.70 2.96
N SER A 193 0.10 -13.23 2.34
CA SER A 193 1.45 -13.45 2.87
C SER A 193 1.56 -12.97 4.31
N TYR A 194 2.48 -13.56 5.07
CA TYR A 194 2.82 -13.03 6.39
C TYR A 194 3.45 -11.64 6.29
N THR A 195 3.32 -10.87 7.36
CA THR A 195 3.85 -9.50 7.44
C THR A 195 4.69 -9.33 8.70
N ALA A 196 5.42 -8.22 8.81
CA ALA A 196 6.29 -7.92 9.95
C ALA A 196 5.59 -7.91 11.33
N THR A 197 4.26 -7.85 11.37
CA THR A 197 3.49 -7.92 12.62
C THR A 197 3.33 -9.34 13.15
N GLN A 198 3.58 -10.36 12.33
CA GLN A 198 3.48 -11.77 12.70
C GLN A 198 4.79 -12.27 13.30
N LYS A 199 4.69 -13.35 14.08
CA LYS A 199 5.84 -13.92 14.78
C LYS A 199 6.56 -14.97 13.94
N THR A 200 7.89 -14.98 13.99
CA THR A 200 8.71 -16.04 13.37
C THR A 200 8.52 -17.36 14.11
N VAL A 201 8.49 -17.32 15.45
CA VAL A 201 8.20 -18.45 16.34
C VAL A 201 7.02 -18.11 17.23
N ASP A 202 6.38 -19.11 17.86
CA ASP A 202 5.28 -18.89 18.79
C ASP A 202 5.67 -17.89 19.89
N GLY A 203 4.89 -16.85 20.07
CA GLY A 203 5.13 -15.81 21.05
C GLY A 203 3.86 -15.12 21.54
N PRO A 204 3.91 -14.48 22.70
CA PRO A 204 2.73 -13.86 23.29
C PRO A 204 2.17 -12.73 22.38
N SER A 205 0.85 -12.69 22.30
CA SER A 205 0.09 -11.62 21.63
C SER A 205 -1.13 -11.27 22.48
N LYS A 206 -1.26 -9.99 22.84
CA LYS A 206 -2.33 -9.54 23.77
C LYS A 206 -3.72 -9.55 23.13
N LYS A 207 -3.82 -9.22 21.82
CA LYS A 207 -5.10 -8.99 21.13
C LYS A 207 -5.45 -10.07 20.12
N ASP A 208 -4.44 -10.62 19.45
CA ASP A 208 -4.60 -11.63 18.40
C ASP A 208 -3.75 -12.85 18.72
N TRP A 209 -4.31 -13.81 19.45
CA TRP A 209 -3.58 -15.02 19.87
C TRP A 209 -3.13 -15.85 18.67
N LYS A 210 -3.95 -15.92 17.62
CA LYS A 210 -3.59 -16.64 16.39
C LYS A 210 -2.41 -15.97 15.67
N GLY A 211 -2.38 -14.63 15.62
CA GLY A 211 -1.26 -13.86 15.07
C GLY A 211 0.04 -13.97 15.88
N GLY A 212 -0.02 -14.50 17.13
CA GLY A 212 1.15 -14.86 17.93
C GLY A 212 1.81 -16.19 17.54
N ARG A 213 1.21 -16.98 16.63
CA ARG A 213 1.75 -18.26 16.18
C ARG A 213 2.76 -18.06 15.04
N SER A 214 3.68 -19.03 14.90
CA SER A 214 4.72 -19.03 13.88
C SER A 214 4.13 -18.87 12.46
N ALA A 215 4.48 -17.80 11.79
CA ALA A 215 3.93 -17.43 10.48
C ALA A 215 4.41 -18.35 9.35
N ALA A 216 5.63 -18.88 9.45
CA ALA A 216 6.28 -19.62 8.37
C ALA A 216 5.79 -21.07 8.22
N ILE A 217 4.99 -21.58 9.17
CA ILE A 217 4.53 -22.99 9.18
C ILE A 217 3.03 -23.15 9.41
N ASN A 218 2.27 -22.06 9.52
CA ASN A 218 0.84 -22.10 9.83
C ASN A 218 -0.02 -21.36 8.80
N ILE A 219 -1.23 -21.87 8.56
CA ILE A 219 -2.32 -21.12 7.98
C ILE A 219 -3.09 -20.46 9.14
N ILE A 220 -3.08 -19.12 9.20
CA ILE A 220 -3.60 -18.35 10.35
C ILE A 220 -4.83 -17.55 9.94
N PRO A 221 -6.06 -17.94 10.37
CA PRO A 221 -7.25 -17.11 10.19
C PRO A 221 -7.11 -15.78 10.93
N SER A 222 -7.40 -14.68 10.24
CA SER A 222 -7.27 -13.32 10.78
C SER A 222 -8.44 -12.46 10.31
N SER A 223 -8.85 -11.50 11.11
CA SER A 223 -9.83 -10.49 10.68
C SER A 223 -9.18 -9.48 9.74
N THR A 224 -9.98 -8.92 8.83
CA THR A 224 -9.57 -7.79 7.98
C THR A 224 -10.71 -6.80 7.81
N GLY A 225 -10.38 -5.53 7.81
CA GLY A 225 -11.31 -4.45 7.46
C GLY A 225 -11.34 -4.11 5.97
N ALA A 226 -10.51 -4.77 5.15
CA ALA A 226 -10.29 -4.38 3.76
C ALA A 226 -11.57 -4.38 2.91
N ALA A 227 -12.42 -5.40 3.04
CA ALA A 227 -13.68 -5.47 2.29
C ALA A 227 -14.67 -4.36 2.70
N LYS A 228 -14.73 -4.03 4.00
CA LYS A 228 -15.56 -2.91 4.49
C LYS A 228 -14.99 -1.55 4.03
N ALA A 229 -13.67 -1.43 3.97
CA ALA A 229 -12.99 -0.21 3.53
C ALA A 229 -13.26 0.11 2.05
N VAL A 230 -13.59 -0.89 1.22
CA VAL A 230 -14.03 -0.63 -0.17
C VAL A 230 -15.29 0.26 -0.20
N GLY A 231 -16.17 0.14 0.79
CA GLY A 231 -17.34 1.04 0.92
C GLY A 231 -17.01 2.51 1.19
N LEU A 232 -15.75 2.85 1.52
CA LEU A 232 -15.30 4.25 1.63
C LEU A 232 -14.97 4.85 0.25
N VAL A 233 -14.49 4.03 -0.68
CA VAL A 233 -14.07 4.44 -2.02
C VAL A 233 -15.12 4.15 -3.10
N CYS A 234 -15.96 3.14 -2.88
CA CYS A 234 -17.14 2.78 -3.68
C CYS A 234 -18.38 2.76 -2.75
N PRO A 235 -19.03 3.90 -2.49
CA PRO A 235 -20.15 3.99 -1.51
C PRO A 235 -21.33 3.07 -1.83
N GLU A 236 -21.53 2.69 -3.10
CA GLU A 236 -22.62 1.83 -3.58
C GLU A 236 -22.58 0.42 -2.97
N VAL A 237 -21.41 -0.02 -2.50
CA VAL A 237 -21.25 -1.35 -1.85
C VAL A 237 -21.14 -1.27 -0.33
N LYS A 238 -21.42 -0.10 0.26
CA LYS A 238 -21.40 0.04 1.72
C LYS A 238 -22.43 -0.90 2.36
N GLY A 239 -21.95 -1.78 3.24
CA GLY A 239 -22.78 -2.79 3.91
C GLY A 239 -23.05 -4.06 3.11
N LYS A 240 -22.63 -4.14 1.85
CA LYS A 240 -22.82 -5.31 0.97
C LYS A 240 -21.62 -6.24 0.93
N LEU A 241 -20.42 -5.77 1.33
CA LEU A 241 -19.19 -6.54 1.33
C LEU A 241 -18.63 -6.67 2.75
N THR A 242 -18.20 -7.88 3.08
CA THR A 242 -17.38 -8.16 4.26
C THR A 242 -16.38 -9.26 3.93
N GLY A 243 -15.47 -9.58 4.85
CA GLY A 243 -14.49 -10.61 4.56
C GLY A 243 -13.54 -10.91 5.70
N MET A 244 -12.63 -11.83 5.42
CA MET A 244 -11.59 -12.29 6.33
C MET A 244 -10.26 -12.52 5.59
N SER A 245 -9.23 -12.85 6.34
CA SER A 245 -7.90 -13.16 5.82
C SER A 245 -7.44 -14.51 6.33
N PHE A 246 -6.73 -15.27 5.49
CA PHE A 246 -5.84 -16.34 5.92
C PHE A 246 -4.39 -15.88 5.70
N ARG A 247 -3.58 -15.84 6.75
CA ARG A 247 -2.13 -15.69 6.62
C ARG A 247 -1.53 -17.03 6.28
N VAL A 248 -0.69 -17.05 5.23
CA VAL A 248 -0.06 -18.29 4.71
C VAL A 248 1.47 -18.16 4.73
N PRO A 249 2.21 -19.28 4.71
CA PRO A 249 3.68 -19.28 4.79
C PRO A 249 4.38 -18.82 3.50
N THR A 250 3.98 -17.67 2.95
CA THR A 250 4.62 -17.03 1.80
C THR A 250 5.13 -15.64 2.19
N PRO A 251 6.32 -15.21 1.74
CA PRO A 251 6.93 -13.95 2.19
C PRO A 251 6.31 -12.71 1.55
N THR A 252 5.80 -12.82 0.34
CA THR A 252 5.11 -11.76 -0.40
C THR A 252 4.17 -12.35 -1.43
N VAL A 253 3.38 -11.55 -2.07
CA VAL A 253 2.26 -11.84 -2.97
C VAL A 253 1.10 -12.52 -2.26
N SER A 254 -0.05 -11.92 -2.41
CA SER A 254 -1.31 -12.32 -1.81
C SER A 254 -2.38 -12.46 -2.89
N CYS A 255 -3.50 -13.10 -2.55
CA CYS A 255 -4.61 -13.33 -3.46
C CYS A 255 -5.92 -12.88 -2.82
N VAL A 256 -6.72 -12.12 -3.54
CA VAL A 256 -8.14 -11.85 -3.22
C VAL A 256 -9.00 -12.91 -3.88
N ASP A 257 -9.82 -13.58 -3.09
CA ASP A 257 -10.94 -14.42 -3.48
C ASP A 257 -12.23 -13.64 -3.16
N LEU A 258 -12.88 -13.10 -4.19
CA LEU A 258 -14.16 -12.40 -4.08
C LEU A 258 -15.28 -13.30 -4.55
N THR A 259 -16.09 -13.80 -3.62
CA THR A 259 -17.36 -14.47 -3.94
C THR A 259 -18.46 -13.40 -3.94
N VAL A 260 -19.10 -13.17 -5.09
CA VAL A 260 -20.01 -12.04 -5.30
C VAL A 260 -21.30 -12.47 -6.02
N ARG A 261 -22.41 -11.88 -5.56
CA ARG A 261 -23.70 -11.94 -6.27
C ARG A 261 -23.93 -10.61 -7.00
N THR A 262 -24.09 -10.69 -8.31
CA THR A 262 -24.43 -9.53 -9.14
C THR A 262 -25.90 -9.18 -9.06
N VAL A 263 -26.24 -7.91 -9.25
CA VAL A 263 -27.64 -7.45 -9.34
C VAL A 263 -28.28 -7.95 -10.63
N LYS A 264 -27.55 -7.83 -11.74
CA LYS A 264 -28.02 -8.27 -13.05
C LYS A 264 -27.48 -9.67 -13.39
N PRO A 265 -28.26 -10.49 -14.07
CA PRO A 265 -27.74 -11.69 -14.70
C PRO A 265 -26.61 -11.36 -15.70
N THR A 266 -25.55 -12.17 -15.72
CA THR A 266 -24.40 -12.04 -16.62
C THR A 266 -23.70 -13.40 -16.72
N SER A 267 -22.56 -13.45 -17.39
CA SER A 267 -21.69 -14.63 -17.44
C SER A 267 -20.29 -14.30 -16.92
N TYR A 268 -19.55 -15.34 -16.55
CA TYR A 268 -18.15 -15.20 -16.15
C TYR A 268 -17.31 -14.60 -17.28
N GLN A 269 -17.60 -14.98 -18.53
CA GLN A 269 -16.90 -14.46 -19.72
C GLN A 269 -17.13 -12.94 -19.90
N GLU A 270 -18.36 -12.45 -19.68
CA GLU A 270 -18.67 -11.02 -19.76
C GLU A 270 -17.93 -10.22 -18.67
N ILE A 271 -17.89 -10.75 -17.44
CA ILE A 271 -17.12 -10.14 -16.34
C ILE A 271 -15.62 -10.12 -16.69
N SER A 272 -15.05 -11.24 -17.15
CA SER A 272 -13.63 -11.34 -17.52
C SER A 272 -13.28 -10.39 -18.67
N ALA A 273 -14.14 -10.28 -19.68
CA ALA A 273 -13.97 -9.33 -20.77
C ALA A 273 -14.01 -7.88 -20.28
N ALA A 274 -14.88 -7.56 -19.31
CA ALA A 274 -14.95 -6.25 -18.71
C ALA A 274 -13.68 -5.92 -17.88
N MET A 275 -13.17 -6.88 -17.10
CA MET A 275 -11.90 -6.72 -16.35
C MET A 275 -10.74 -6.45 -17.30
N LYS A 276 -10.63 -7.21 -18.39
CA LYS A 276 -9.60 -7.01 -19.42
C LYS A 276 -9.69 -5.60 -20.03
N ARG A 277 -10.86 -5.20 -20.51
CA ARG A 277 -11.06 -3.85 -21.10
C ARG A 277 -10.73 -2.75 -20.10
N ALA A 278 -11.11 -2.90 -18.83
CA ALA A 278 -10.79 -1.93 -17.79
C ALA A 278 -9.27 -1.76 -17.60
N GLY A 279 -8.52 -2.85 -17.56
CA GLY A 279 -7.06 -2.82 -17.46
C GLY A 279 -6.38 -2.21 -18.69
N GLU A 280 -6.95 -2.37 -19.88
CA GLU A 280 -6.45 -1.77 -21.10
C GLU A 280 -6.83 -0.27 -21.26
N THR A 281 -7.77 0.23 -20.44
CA THR A 281 -8.35 1.58 -20.57
C THR A 281 -8.26 2.40 -19.27
N TYR A 282 -9.36 2.53 -18.54
CA TYR A 282 -9.49 3.43 -17.39
C TYR A 282 -8.84 2.95 -16.11
N LEU A 283 -8.43 1.69 -16.02
CA LEU A 283 -7.61 1.12 -14.93
C LEU A 283 -6.23 0.68 -15.41
N LYS A 284 -5.75 1.26 -16.52
CA LYS A 284 -4.40 1.00 -17.00
C LYS A 284 -3.38 1.27 -15.90
N ASP A 285 -2.38 0.40 -15.78
CA ASP A 285 -1.34 0.40 -14.75
C ASP A 285 -1.84 0.15 -13.30
N ILE A 286 -3.15 -0.11 -13.14
CA ILE A 286 -3.80 -0.43 -11.86
C ILE A 286 -4.31 -1.88 -11.85
N LEU A 287 -5.06 -2.26 -12.89
CA LEU A 287 -5.61 -3.60 -13.09
C LEU A 287 -4.91 -4.28 -14.26
N GLU A 288 -4.29 -5.40 -14.00
CA GLU A 288 -3.76 -6.31 -15.02
C GLU A 288 -4.68 -7.53 -15.18
N PHE A 289 -4.43 -8.32 -16.20
CA PHE A 289 -5.22 -9.49 -16.56
C PHE A 289 -4.30 -10.61 -17.01
N THR A 290 -4.54 -11.82 -16.52
CA THR A 290 -3.81 -13.03 -16.96
C THR A 290 -4.75 -14.18 -17.33
N LYS A 291 -4.31 -15.03 -18.25
CA LYS A 291 -4.88 -16.33 -18.62
C LYS A 291 -3.89 -17.48 -18.40
N ASP A 292 -2.68 -17.14 -17.98
CA ASP A 292 -1.61 -18.09 -17.77
C ASP A 292 -1.87 -18.91 -16.50
N GLU A 293 -1.35 -20.13 -16.46
CA GLU A 293 -1.35 -20.96 -15.26
C GLU A 293 -0.25 -20.50 -14.31
N VAL A 294 -0.62 -19.60 -13.37
CA VAL A 294 0.30 -18.85 -12.53
C VAL A 294 0.15 -19.20 -11.05
N VAL A 295 1.21 -18.91 -10.30
CA VAL A 295 1.26 -19.00 -8.84
C VAL A 295 1.83 -17.69 -8.25
N SER A 296 1.77 -17.54 -6.93
CA SER A 296 2.10 -16.29 -6.24
C SER A 296 3.49 -15.72 -6.61
N THR A 297 4.51 -16.58 -6.79
CA THR A 297 5.89 -16.13 -7.06
C THR A 297 6.05 -15.44 -8.42
N ASP A 298 5.15 -15.71 -9.38
CA ASP A 298 5.18 -15.09 -10.71
C ASP A 298 4.84 -13.59 -10.66
N PHE A 299 4.26 -13.13 -9.56
CA PHE A 299 3.85 -11.73 -9.35
C PHE A 299 4.75 -10.96 -8.37
N ILE A 300 5.87 -11.55 -7.94
CA ILE A 300 6.85 -10.82 -7.12
C ILE A 300 7.35 -9.62 -7.95
N HIS A 301 7.36 -8.45 -7.32
CA HIS A 301 7.75 -7.17 -7.94
C HIS A 301 6.78 -6.65 -9.01
N SER A 302 5.56 -7.18 -9.09
CA SER A 302 4.51 -6.60 -9.94
C SER A 302 4.07 -5.24 -9.39
N LYS A 303 3.94 -4.26 -10.30
CA LYS A 303 3.50 -2.89 -9.97
C LYS A 303 1.98 -2.76 -9.90
N ALA A 304 1.23 -3.71 -10.47
CA ALA A 304 -0.23 -3.66 -10.49
C ALA A 304 -0.81 -3.76 -9.07
N SER A 305 -1.91 -3.07 -8.84
CA SER A 305 -2.68 -3.20 -7.61
C SER A 305 -3.49 -4.49 -7.57
N SER A 306 -3.92 -4.97 -8.73
CA SER A 306 -4.85 -6.08 -8.90
C SER A 306 -4.53 -6.77 -10.21
N ILE A 307 -4.31 -8.07 -10.20
CA ILE A 307 -4.04 -8.87 -11.40
C ILE A 307 -5.13 -9.93 -11.47
N TYR A 308 -6.16 -9.65 -12.30
CA TYR A 308 -7.30 -10.54 -12.46
C TYR A 308 -6.88 -11.84 -13.14
N ASP A 309 -7.17 -12.95 -12.49
CA ASP A 309 -6.87 -14.31 -12.97
C ASP A 309 -8.14 -14.94 -13.54
N GLU A 310 -8.25 -14.94 -14.87
CA GLU A 310 -9.41 -15.50 -15.57
C GLU A 310 -9.51 -17.03 -15.38
N GLY A 311 -8.36 -17.72 -15.31
CA GLY A 311 -8.32 -19.17 -15.23
C GLY A 311 -8.78 -19.75 -13.89
N SER A 312 -8.71 -18.95 -12.83
CA SER A 312 -8.98 -19.41 -11.45
C SER A 312 -10.37 -19.07 -10.92
N GLY A 313 -11.18 -18.31 -11.65
CA GLY A 313 -12.53 -17.95 -11.23
C GLY A 313 -13.59 -19.01 -11.55
N ILE A 314 -14.78 -18.86 -10.97
CA ILE A 314 -15.87 -19.83 -11.08
C ILE A 314 -17.20 -19.10 -11.26
N GLU A 315 -18.03 -19.59 -12.19
CA GLU A 315 -19.44 -19.29 -12.29
C GLU A 315 -20.27 -20.43 -11.67
N LEU A 316 -21.05 -20.12 -10.63
CA LEU A 316 -22.01 -21.07 -10.08
C LEU A 316 -23.38 -20.98 -10.80
N ASN A 317 -23.78 -19.77 -11.13
CA ASN A 317 -24.95 -19.45 -11.94
C ASN A 317 -24.81 -18.00 -12.46
N ASN A 318 -25.73 -17.57 -13.31
CA ASN A 318 -25.68 -16.29 -14.00
C ASN A 318 -25.70 -15.03 -13.11
N ARG A 319 -25.64 -15.18 -11.78
CA ARG A 319 -25.57 -14.08 -10.81
C ARG A 319 -24.57 -14.33 -9.67
N PHE A 320 -23.92 -15.48 -9.63
CA PHE A 320 -23.07 -15.83 -8.49
C PHE A 320 -21.71 -16.35 -8.95
N PHE A 321 -20.66 -15.60 -8.63
CA PHE A 321 -19.32 -15.76 -9.15
C PHE A 321 -18.28 -15.76 -8.05
N LYS A 322 -17.18 -16.48 -8.30
CA LYS A 322 -15.92 -16.38 -7.60
C LYS A 322 -14.91 -15.70 -8.53
N LEU A 323 -14.36 -14.58 -8.11
CA LEU A 323 -13.36 -13.81 -8.85
C LEU A 323 -12.04 -13.83 -8.09
N ILE A 324 -10.96 -14.15 -8.79
CA ILE A 324 -9.62 -14.26 -8.22
C ILE A 324 -8.74 -13.13 -8.75
N SER A 325 -7.98 -12.51 -7.85
CA SER A 325 -7.01 -11.49 -8.23
C SER A 325 -5.78 -11.51 -7.33
N TRP A 326 -4.60 -11.50 -7.97
CA TRP A 326 -3.30 -11.47 -7.32
C TRP A 326 -2.82 -10.03 -7.09
N TYR A 327 -1.93 -9.87 -6.12
CA TYR A 327 -1.26 -8.59 -5.86
C TYR A 327 0.03 -8.81 -5.06
N ASP A 328 1.11 -8.13 -5.47
CA ASP A 328 2.25 -8.01 -4.57
C ASP A 328 1.87 -7.00 -3.48
N ASN A 329 1.55 -7.51 -2.30
CA ASN A 329 1.06 -6.73 -1.17
C ASN A 329 2.08 -5.71 -0.64
N GLU A 330 3.34 -5.82 -1.03
CA GLU A 330 4.40 -4.90 -0.69
C GLU A 330 4.75 -3.98 -1.87
N TRP A 331 5.11 -4.54 -3.02
CA TRP A 331 5.60 -3.76 -4.16
C TRP A 331 4.49 -3.01 -4.88
N GLY A 332 3.42 -3.69 -5.27
CA GLY A 332 2.26 -3.06 -5.90
C GLY A 332 1.68 -1.95 -5.03
N TYR A 333 1.54 -2.20 -3.73
CA TYR A 333 1.08 -1.20 -2.78
C TYR A 333 2.02 0.01 -2.66
N SER A 334 3.34 -0.22 -2.61
CA SER A 334 4.34 0.84 -2.52
C SER A 334 4.34 1.73 -3.76
N ASN A 335 4.12 1.15 -4.95
CA ASN A 335 3.93 1.91 -6.18
C ASN A 335 2.69 2.82 -6.10
N ARG A 336 1.57 2.35 -5.52
CA ARG A 336 0.36 3.19 -5.33
C ARG A 336 0.59 4.38 -4.41
N VAL A 337 1.41 4.24 -3.38
CA VAL A 337 1.81 5.39 -2.54
C VAL A 337 2.59 6.42 -3.36
N GLY A 338 3.51 5.98 -4.22
CA GLY A 338 4.23 6.85 -5.16
C GLY A 338 3.31 7.55 -6.16
N ASP A 339 2.34 6.81 -6.72
CA ASP A 339 1.36 7.37 -7.66
C ASP A 339 0.42 8.37 -7.00
N LEU A 340 -0.03 8.10 -5.76
CA LEU A 340 -0.83 9.05 -5.00
C LEU A 340 -0.04 10.33 -4.73
N LEU A 341 1.23 10.21 -4.32
CA LEU A 341 2.12 11.36 -4.14
C LEU A 341 2.23 12.18 -5.42
N LYS A 342 2.52 11.54 -6.56
CA LYS A 342 2.60 12.17 -7.88
C LYS A 342 1.30 12.86 -8.25
N TYR A 343 0.16 12.22 -8.01
CA TYR A 343 -1.15 12.79 -8.27
C TYR A 343 -1.42 14.04 -7.43
N MET A 344 -1.14 13.98 -6.11
CA MET A 344 -1.29 15.11 -5.20
C MET A 344 -0.43 16.31 -5.66
N ILE A 345 0.83 16.06 -6.05
CA ILE A 345 1.72 17.09 -6.60
C ILE A 345 1.11 17.74 -7.86
N SER A 346 0.52 16.95 -8.75
CA SER A 346 -0.09 17.45 -9.99
C SER A 346 -1.33 18.31 -9.75
N LYS A 347 -2.00 18.16 -8.61
CA LYS A 347 -3.19 18.94 -8.21
C LYS A 347 -2.85 20.22 -7.44
N GLY A 348 -1.60 20.40 -7.08
CA GLY A 348 -1.15 21.46 -6.18
C GLY A 348 -1.26 21.02 -4.70
N LEU A 349 -0.38 21.57 -3.87
CA LEU A 349 -0.28 21.24 -2.45
C LEU A 349 -1.15 22.15 -1.59
#